data_4fb8e139f30b9919276d00e71fee33f6
#
_entry.id   4fb8e139f30b9919276d00e71fee33f6
#
_cell.length_a   1.000
_cell.length_b   1.000
_cell.length_c   1.000
_cell.angle_alpha   90.00
_cell.angle_beta   90.00
_cell.angle_gamma   90.00
#
_symmetry.space_group_name_H-M   'P 1'
#
loop_
_entity.id
_entity.type
_entity.pdbx_description
1 polymer ?
#
loop_
_entity_poly.entity_id
_entity_poly.type
_entity_poly.pdbx_seq_one_letter_code
_entity_poly.pdbx_strand_id
1 'polypeptide(L)' 'MYSTFMLNVGREDGLTPRDLMGLINKYSRRRGIGVGGIRIFDTDTKFEIDE' A
#
# COMPACT_ATOMS: atom_id res chain seq x y z
N MET A 1 -14.61 6.01 4.27
CA MET A 1 -13.58 6.85 4.88
C MET A 1 -12.20 6.25 4.59
N TYR A 2 -11.25 7.06 4.18
CA TYR A 2 -9.89 6.57 3.90
C TYR A 2 -9.01 6.68 5.12
N SER A 3 -8.25 5.62 5.37
CA SER A 3 -7.21 5.63 6.40
C SER A 3 -5.86 5.56 5.70
N THR A 4 -4.90 6.35 6.18
CA THR A 4 -3.56 6.40 5.62
C THR A 4 -2.64 5.47 6.38
N PHE A 5 -1.92 4.64 5.66
CA PHE A 5 -0.95 3.71 6.22
C PHE A 5 0.44 4.04 5.69
N MET A 6 1.44 3.73 6.49
CA MET A 6 2.83 3.96 6.12
C MET A 6 3.63 2.68 6.34
N LEU A 7 4.49 2.37 5.37
CA LEU A 7 5.42 1.25 5.45
C LEU A 7 6.84 1.78 5.47
N ASN A 8 7.71 1.11 6.20
CA ASN A 8 9.14 1.44 6.29
C ASN A 8 9.95 0.78 5.18
N VAL A 9 9.36 0.56 4.04
CA VAL A 9 10.01 0.02 2.85
C VAL A 9 9.62 0.89 1.67
N GLY A 10 10.50 0.98 0.70
CA GLY A 10 10.28 1.83 -0.44
C GLY A 10 11.01 1.35 -1.67
N ARG A 11 11.26 2.27 -2.58
CA ARG A 11 11.89 1.95 -3.87
C ARG A 11 13.27 1.32 -3.72
N GLU A 12 14.05 1.76 -2.74
CA GLU A 12 15.38 1.20 -2.49
C GLU A 12 15.33 -0.28 -2.09
N ASP A 13 14.20 -0.72 -1.54
CA ASP A 13 13.99 -2.12 -1.17
C ASP A 13 13.40 -2.94 -2.30
N GLY A 14 13.23 -2.35 -3.47
CA GLY A 14 12.64 -3.02 -4.62
C GLY A 14 11.12 -3.09 -4.61
N LEU A 15 10.48 -2.30 -3.77
CA LEU A 15 9.03 -2.29 -3.69
C LEU A 15 8.41 -1.65 -4.94
N THR A 16 7.45 -2.34 -5.53
CA THR A 16 6.69 -1.84 -6.68
C THR A 16 5.21 -1.73 -6.30
N PRO A 17 4.41 -0.94 -7.05
CA PRO A 17 2.97 -0.89 -6.81
C PRO A 17 2.29 -2.25 -6.86
N ARG A 18 2.77 -3.14 -7.73
CA ARG A 18 2.23 -4.50 -7.82
C ARG A 18 2.49 -5.28 -6.54
N ASP A 19 3.69 -5.17 -5.98
CA ASP A 19 4.04 -5.83 -4.73
C ASP A 19 3.17 -5.32 -3.60
N LEU A 20 2.95 -4.02 -3.55
CA LEU A 20 2.13 -3.40 -2.53
C LEU A 20 0.68 -3.87 -2.62
N MET A 21 0.12 -3.93 -3.82
CA MET A 21 -1.23 -4.43 -4.02
C MET A 21 -1.36 -5.88 -3.59
N GLY A 22 -0.36 -6.69 -3.88
CA GLY A 22 -0.32 -8.08 -3.44
C GLY A 22 -0.35 -8.20 -1.92
N LEU A 23 0.43 -7.37 -1.24
CA LEU A 23 0.44 -7.33 0.22
C LEU A 23 -0.91 -6.91 0.80
N ILE A 24 -1.50 -5.87 0.25
CA ILE A 24 -2.80 -5.38 0.71
C ILE A 24 -3.86 -6.47 0.57
N ASN A 25 -3.90 -7.14 -0.58
CA ASN A 25 -4.87 -8.20 -0.81
C ASN A 25 -4.65 -9.39 0.14
N LYS A 26 -3.40 -9.72 0.42
CA LYS A 26 -3.06 -10.82 1.32
C LYS A 26 -3.50 -10.55 2.75
N TYR A 27 -3.26 -9.33 3.24
CA TYR A 27 -3.57 -8.98 4.63
C TYR A 27 -5.04 -8.64 4.86
N SER A 28 -5.68 -8.01 3.91
CA SER A 28 -7.06 -7.58 4.10
C SER A 28 -8.06 -8.73 3.98
N ARG A 29 -7.75 -9.74 3.18
CA ARG A 29 -8.62 -10.87 2.90
C ARG A 29 -10.01 -10.47 2.39
N ARG A 30 -10.20 -9.21 2.06
CA ARG A 30 -11.46 -8.69 1.55
C ARG A 30 -11.28 -8.30 0.09
N ARG A 31 -12.21 -8.74 -0.72
CA ARG A 31 -12.28 -8.26 -2.09
C ARG A 31 -13.01 -6.93 -2.08
N GLY A 32 -12.61 -6.05 -2.97
CA GLY A 32 -13.29 -4.78 -3.15
C GLY A 32 -12.92 -3.70 -2.16
N ILE A 33 -11.82 -3.88 -1.40
CA ILE A 33 -11.30 -2.79 -0.61
C ILE A 33 -10.78 -1.72 -1.57
N GLY A 34 -11.31 -0.52 -1.43
CA GLY A 34 -10.83 0.60 -2.22
C GLY A 34 -9.44 1.01 -1.77
N VAL A 35 -8.51 1.02 -2.70
CA VAL A 35 -7.18 1.56 -2.45
C VAL A 35 -7.12 2.92 -3.10
N GLY A 36 -6.87 3.95 -2.28
CA GLY A 36 -6.75 5.31 -2.77
C GLY A 36 -5.36 5.59 -3.33
N GLY A 37 -4.79 6.73 -3.01
CA GLY A 37 -3.48 7.10 -3.49
C GLY A 37 -2.38 6.18 -2.96
N ILE A 38 -1.45 5.80 -3.82
CA ILE A 38 -0.26 5.07 -3.43
C ILE A 38 0.94 5.94 -3.79
N ARG A 39 1.83 6.15 -2.83
CA ARG A 39 3.07 6.90 -3.05
C ARG A 39 4.24 6.10 -2.51
N ILE A 40 5.13 5.70 -3.40
CA ILE A 40 6.33 4.95 -3.05
C ILE A 40 7.51 5.91 -3.10
N PHE A 41 8.12 6.13 -1.94
CA PHE A 41 9.33 6.95 -1.81
C PHE A 41 10.55 6.04 -1.78
N ASP A 42 11.73 6.63 -1.64
CA ASP A 42 12.97 5.85 -1.66
C ASP A 42 13.05 4.85 -0.51
N THR A 43 12.68 5.27 0.69
CA THR A 43 12.83 4.46 1.90
C THR A 43 11.52 4.13 2.59
N ASP A 44 10.41 4.73 2.15
CA ASP A 44 9.11 4.51 2.77
C ASP A 44 8.00 4.55 1.73
N THR A 45 6.81 4.15 2.13
CA THR A 45 5.65 4.11 1.24
C THR A 45 4.42 4.52 2.02
N LYS A 46 3.56 5.31 1.38
CA LYS A 46 2.26 5.69 1.94
C LYS A 46 1.16 5.23 1.01
N PHE A 47 0.08 4.75 1.59
CA PHE A 47 -1.10 4.39 0.82
C PHE A 47 -2.36 4.61 1.65
N GLU A 48 -3.49 4.76 0.97
CA GLU A 48 -4.77 4.97 1.60
C GLU A 48 -5.69 3.81 1.29
N ILE A 49 -6.42 3.38 2.31
CA ILE A 49 -7.41 2.32 2.17
C ILE A 49 -8.76 2.87 2.60
N ASP A 50 -9.77 2.60 1.78
CA ASP A 50 -11.15 2.96 2.10
C ASP A 50 -11.74 1.91 3.03
N GLU A 51 -12.02 2.35 4.21
CA GLU A 51 -12.69 1.54 5.20
C GLU A 51 -14.19 1.88 5.18
#